data_3ff18f0527e7dd85e86b0efb1355ecfa
#
_entry.id   3ff18f0527e7dd85e86b0efb1355ecfa
#
_cell.length_a   1.000
_cell.length_b   1.000
_cell.length_c   1.000
_cell.angle_alpha   90.00
_cell.angle_beta   90.00
_cell.angle_gamma   90.00
#
_symmetry.space_group_name_H-M   'P 1'
#
loop_
_entity.id
_entity.type
_entity.pdbx_description
1 polymer ?
#
loop_
_entity_poly.entity_id
_entity_poly.type
_entity_poly.pdbx_seq_one_letter_code
_entity_poly.pdbx_strand_id
1 'polypeptide(L)'
;MTRSPIPLEYPAMDARAALPAYSPQSIAPTSAAPTSAEAPVVALNGFARRFGDVTVIEGLDLTIQPGEFVALLGRSGSGKTTLLRTLAGLDSAEGQDVQVPAARAVVFQDARLLPWKKVWRNVALGLRGGDIRNRAQDALREVGLGHRLDAWPLTLSGGEAQRVALARALVREPSLLLLDEPFAALDALTRLRMHDLVLNLWRAHRCAVLMVTHDVDEAVALADRILVLDGGRIAAEERITIPRGQRAELTQPLRQKLLGILGGTDAAVDERVIRFPQASYPQAGSHHAAPLQVAGA
;
A
#
# COMPACT_ATOMS: atom_id res chain seq x y z
N MET A 1 17.79 44.17 37.35
CA MET A 1 17.09 42.92 37.74
C MET A 1 17.03 42.04 36.48
N THR A 2 18.07 41.27 36.29
CA THR A 2 18.25 40.37 35.15
C THR A 2 17.65 39.01 35.48
N ARG A 3 16.62 38.58 34.74
CA ARG A 3 16.03 37.24 34.86
C ARG A 3 16.88 36.24 34.07
N SER A 4 17.45 35.27 34.77
CA SER A 4 18.14 34.12 34.19
C SER A 4 17.13 33.23 33.46
N PRO A 5 17.52 32.61 32.30
CA PRO A 5 16.65 31.64 31.62
C PRO A 5 16.59 30.31 32.37
N ILE A 6 15.39 29.74 32.43
CA ILE A 6 15.12 28.40 32.98
C ILE A 6 15.64 27.37 31.98
N PRO A 7 16.47 26.39 32.40
CA PRO A 7 16.85 25.30 31.51
C PRO A 7 15.68 24.35 31.30
N LEU A 8 15.32 24.12 30.05
CA LEU A 8 14.43 23.04 29.64
C LEU A 8 15.21 21.71 29.67
N GLU A 9 15.04 20.95 30.75
CA GLU A 9 15.48 19.56 30.79
C GLU A 9 14.53 18.72 29.95
N TYR A 10 15.03 18.21 28.81
CA TYR A 10 14.35 17.14 28.08
C TYR A 10 14.69 15.81 28.76
N PRO A 11 13.69 15.01 29.19
CA PRO A 11 13.97 13.66 29.65
C PRO A 11 14.56 12.84 28.51
N ALA A 12 15.71 12.21 28.78
CA ALA A 12 16.36 11.28 27.88
C ALA A 12 15.38 10.19 27.47
N MET A 13 15.02 10.12 26.20
CA MET A 13 14.24 9.01 25.65
C MET A 13 15.10 7.75 25.68
N ASP A 14 14.71 6.81 26.51
CA ASP A 14 15.31 5.49 26.62
C ASP A 14 15.11 4.74 25.30
N ALA A 15 16.18 4.60 24.51
CA ALA A 15 16.17 3.99 23.19
C ALA A 15 16.05 2.45 23.22
N ARG A 16 15.61 1.88 24.34
CA ARG A 16 15.48 0.43 24.58
C ARG A 16 14.05 -0.03 24.90
N ALA A 17 13.06 0.49 24.24
CA ALA A 17 11.77 -0.22 24.21
C ALA A 17 11.90 -1.39 23.22
N ALA A 18 12.43 -2.51 23.70
CA ALA A 18 12.39 -3.79 22.99
C ALA A 18 10.92 -4.14 22.74
N LEU A 19 10.60 -4.42 21.49
CA LEU A 19 9.31 -5.02 21.11
C LEU A 19 9.14 -6.30 21.94
N PRO A 20 7.94 -6.59 22.47
CA PRO A 20 7.69 -7.84 23.16
C PRO A 20 8.02 -8.98 22.19
N ALA A 21 8.87 -9.92 22.65
CA ALA A 21 9.23 -11.11 21.91
C ALA A 21 7.95 -11.92 21.66
N TYR A 22 7.50 -11.95 20.43
CA TYR A 22 6.49 -12.90 19.97
C TYR A 22 7.14 -14.28 19.98
N SER A 23 6.72 -15.15 20.88
CA SER A 23 7.11 -16.57 20.88
C SER A 23 6.30 -17.29 19.80
N PRO A 24 6.92 -17.73 18.70
CA PRO A 24 6.21 -18.54 17.72
C PRO A 24 5.93 -19.92 18.34
N GLN A 25 4.65 -20.22 18.60
CA GLN A 25 4.27 -21.61 18.79
C GLN A 25 4.62 -22.34 17.50
N SER A 26 5.47 -23.36 17.63
CA SER A 26 5.94 -24.24 16.57
C SER A 26 4.75 -24.90 15.87
N ILE A 27 4.33 -24.35 14.73
CA ILE A 27 3.47 -25.03 13.78
C ILE A 27 4.40 -25.58 12.73
N ALA A 28 4.54 -26.91 12.73
CA ALA A 28 5.29 -27.64 11.72
C ALA A 28 4.83 -27.25 10.31
N PRO A 29 5.75 -27.16 9.31
CA PRO A 29 5.37 -26.86 7.94
C PRO A 29 4.61 -28.07 7.38
N THR A 30 3.29 -28.01 7.35
CA THR A 30 2.50 -28.92 6.54
C THR A 30 2.67 -28.47 5.10
N SER A 31 3.57 -29.14 4.38
CA SER A 31 3.65 -29.11 2.93
C SER A 31 2.40 -29.82 2.39
N ALA A 32 1.31 -29.09 2.24
CA ALA A 32 0.18 -29.52 1.45
C ALA A 32 0.33 -28.88 0.06
N ALA A 33 0.63 -29.75 -0.92
CA ALA A 33 0.42 -29.40 -2.33
C ALA A 33 -1.05 -28.94 -2.49
N PRO A 34 -1.34 -27.95 -3.35
CA PRO A 34 -2.71 -27.44 -3.54
C PRO A 34 -3.55 -28.54 -4.20
N THR A 35 -4.36 -29.22 -3.39
CA THR A 35 -5.38 -30.16 -3.84
C THR A 35 -6.70 -29.39 -3.88
N SER A 36 -7.28 -29.29 -5.06
CA SER A 36 -8.47 -28.57 -5.51
C SER A 36 -8.19 -27.09 -5.90
N ALA A 37 -8.47 -26.77 -7.17
CA ALA A 37 -8.36 -25.42 -7.70
C ALA A 37 -9.45 -24.55 -7.07
N GLU A 38 -9.10 -23.85 -5.98
CA GLU A 38 -9.91 -22.73 -5.49
C GLU A 38 -10.03 -21.70 -6.60
N ALA A 39 -11.23 -21.11 -6.76
CA ALA A 39 -11.42 -20.06 -7.73
C ALA A 39 -10.48 -18.85 -7.42
N PRO A 40 -9.90 -18.23 -8.46
CA PRO A 40 -9.01 -17.10 -8.25
C PRO A 40 -9.74 -15.93 -7.55
N VAL A 41 -9.03 -15.22 -6.69
CA VAL A 41 -9.55 -14.02 -6.01
C VAL A 41 -9.68 -12.86 -7.01
N VAL A 42 -8.76 -12.78 -7.99
CA VAL A 42 -8.81 -11.84 -9.11
C VAL A 42 -8.72 -12.63 -10.40
N ALA A 43 -9.59 -12.33 -11.36
CA ALA A 43 -9.46 -12.78 -12.73
C ALA A 43 -9.79 -11.63 -13.69
N LEU A 44 -8.87 -11.37 -14.60
CA LEU A 44 -9.00 -10.45 -15.73
C LEU A 44 -8.74 -11.25 -17.00
N ASN A 45 -9.63 -11.13 -17.98
CA ASN A 45 -9.48 -11.79 -19.29
C ASN A 45 -9.55 -10.73 -20.36
N GLY A 46 -8.43 -10.54 -21.10
CA GLY A 46 -8.33 -9.57 -22.18
C GLY A 46 -8.63 -8.13 -21.74
N PHE A 47 -8.31 -7.78 -20.48
CA PHE A 47 -8.64 -6.46 -19.92
C PHE A 47 -7.94 -5.35 -20.69
N ALA A 48 -8.69 -4.30 -21.06
CA ALA A 48 -8.17 -3.14 -21.74
C ALA A 48 -8.65 -1.84 -21.07
N ARG A 49 -7.82 -0.81 -21.06
CA ARG A 49 -8.17 0.50 -20.55
C ARG A 49 -7.68 1.61 -21.46
N ARG A 50 -8.62 2.48 -21.83
CA ARG A 50 -8.36 3.66 -22.66
C ARG A 50 -8.78 4.94 -21.97
N PHE A 51 -8.08 6.02 -22.24
CA PHE A 51 -8.45 7.38 -21.85
C PHE A 51 -8.41 8.26 -23.11
N GLY A 52 -9.59 8.56 -23.64
CA GLY A 52 -9.70 9.16 -24.96
C GLY A 52 -9.06 8.24 -26.01
N ASP A 53 -8.11 8.77 -26.78
CA ASP A 53 -7.40 8.03 -27.83
C ASP A 53 -6.18 7.25 -27.32
N VAL A 54 -5.84 7.39 -26.02
CA VAL A 54 -4.65 6.74 -25.46
C VAL A 54 -5.04 5.40 -24.82
N THR A 55 -4.49 4.29 -25.33
CA THR A 55 -4.58 2.97 -24.72
C THR A 55 -3.49 2.84 -23.66
N VAL A 56 -3.90 2.64 -22.40
CA VAL A 56 -2.99 2.50 -21.25
C VAL A 56 -2.76 1.03 -20.90
N ILE A 57 -3.79 0.20 -21.05
CA ILE A 57 -3.70 -1.26 -20.88
C ILE A 57 -4.39 -1.91 -22.06
N GLU A 58 -3.80 -2.98 -22.60
CA GLU A 58 -4.29 -3.64 -23.80
C GLU A 58 -4.17 -5.16 -23.67
N GLY A 59 -5.35 -5.86 -23.63
CA GLY A 59 -5.41 -7.30 -23.67
C GLY A 59 -4.69 -7.98 -22.50
N LEU A 60 -4.86 -7.46 -21.27
CA LEU A 60 -4.17 -7.95 -20.10
C LEU A 60 -4.96 -9.10 -19.44
N ASP A 61 -4.30 -10.26 -19.36
CA ASP A 61 -4.78 -11.41 -18.60
C ASP A 61 -4.05 -11.45 -17.24
N LEU A 62 -4.81 -11.59 -16.17
CA LEU A 62 -4.27 -11.65 -14.80
C LEU A 62 -5.14 -12.53 -13.92
N THR A 63 -4.55 -13.48 -13.23
CA THR A 63 -5.19 -14.21 -12.14
C THR A 63 -4.39 -14.05 -10.86
N ILE A 64 -5.04 -13.93 -9.70
CA ILE A 64 -4.40 -13.95 -8.38
C ILE A 64 -5.14 -14.98 -7.54
N GLN A 65 -4.38 -15.92 -6.96
CA GLN A 65 -4.93 -16.99 -6.14
C GLN A 65 -5.17 -16.52 -4.69
N PRO A 66 -6.06 -17.18 -3.94
CA PRO A 66 -6.21 -16.93 -2.50
C PRO A 66 -4.86 -17.05 -1.78
N GLY A 67 -4.54 -16.06 -0.93
CA GLY A 67 -3.30 -16.04 -0.16
C GLY A 67 -2.02 -15.81 -0.98
N GLU A 68 -2.09 -15.59 -2.29
CA GLU A 68 -0.92 -15.32 -3.14
C GLU A 68 -0.44 -13.88 -2.93
N PHE A 69 0.88 -13.69 -2.85
CA PHE A 69 1.50 -12.38 -2.84
C PHE A 69 2.11 -12.09 -4.22
N VAL A 70 1.47 -11.23 -4.99
CA VAL A 70 1.92 -10.83 -6.34
C VAL A 70 2.50 -9.42 -6.29
N ALA A 71 3.69 -9.22 -6.89
CA ALA A 71 4.25 -7.90 -7.16
C ALA A 71 4.07 -7.53 -8.63
N LEU A 72 3.64 -6.31 -8.89
CA LEU A 72 3.55 -5.72 -10.22
C LEU A 72 4.65 -4.67 -10.37
N LEU A 73 5.68 -5.02 -11.11
CA LEU A 73 6.78 -4.14 -11.50
C LEU A 73 6.46 -3.43 -12.82
N GLY A 74 7.08 -2.30 -13.05
CA GLY A 74 7.02 -1.59 -14.33
C GLY A 74 7.52 -0.17 -14.22
N ARG A 75 7.85 0.42 -15.36
CA ARG A 75 8.29 1.83 -15.45
C ARG A 75 7.17 2.80 -15.08
N SER A 76 7.52 4.06 -14.83
CA SER A 76 6.51 5.11 -14.69
C SER A 76 5.68 5.21 -15.99
N GLY A 77 4.37 5.33 -15.83
CA GLY A 77 3.45 5.39 -16.98
C GLY A 77 3.09 4.04 -17.63
N SER A 78 3.60 2.89 -17.16
CA SER A 78 3.28 1.58 -17.75
C SER A 78 1.83 1.09 -17.49
N GLY A 79 1.03 1.80 -16.67
CA GLY A 79 -0.37 1.44 -16.41
C GLY A 79 -0.62 0.79 -15.05
N LYS A 80 0.40 0.60 -14.19
CA LYS A 80 0.27 -0.04 -12.86
C LYS A 80 -0.81 0.57 -11.98
N THR A 81 -0.76 1.88 -11.79
CA THR A 81 -1.75 2.61 -10.98
C THR A 81 -3.14 2.52 -11.60
N THR A 82 -3.25 2.54 -12.93
CA THR A 82 -4.53 2.35 -13.63
C THR A 82 -5.11 0.97 -13.34
N LEU A 83 -4.30 -0.08 -13.45
CA LEU A 83 -4.72 -1.45 -13.13
C LEU A 83 -5.15 -1.54 -11.65
N LEU A 84 -4.32 -1.05 -10.73
CA LEU A 84 -4.63 -1.08 -9.31
C LEU A 84 -5.94 -0.33 -8.99
N ARG A 85 -6.19 0.85 -9.59
CA ARG A 85 -7.42 1.61 -9.40
C ARG A 85 -8.65 0.88 -9.93
N THR A 86 -8.53 0.19 -11.05
CA THR A 86 -9.60 -0.67 -11.58
C THR A 86 -9.93 -1.80 -10.62
N LEU A 87 -8.92 -2.54 -10.14
CA LEU A 87 -9.11 -3.62 -9.16
C LEU A 87 -9.67 -3.10 -7.82
N ALA A 88 -9.31 -1.87 -7.45
CA ALA A 88 -9.87 -1.19 -6.28
C ALA A 88 -11.34 -0.81 -6.44
N GLY A 89 -11.86 -0.82 -7.67
CA GLY A 89 -13.21 -0.33 -8.01
C GLY A 89 -13.31 1.20 -7.95
N LEU A 90 -12.19 1.90 -8.12
CA LEU A 90 -12.13 3.36 -8.19
C LEU A 90 -12.31 3.88 -9.62
N ASP A 91 -12.02 3.03 -10.60
CA ASP A 91 -12.25 3.30 -12.01
C ASP A 91 -13.21 2.24 -12.57
N SER A 92 -14.08 2.64 -13.52
CA SER A 92 -15.03 1.73 -14.15
C SER A 92 -14.30 0.66 -14.99
N ALA A 93 -14.83 -0.56 -14.94
CA ALA A 93 -14.42 -1.67 -15.79
C ALA A 93 -15.61 -2.19 -16.63
N GLU A 94 -16.58 -1.34 -16.91
CA GLU A 94 -17.79 -1.71 -17.63
C GLU A 94 -17.47 -2.36 -19.00
N GLY A 95 -18.18 -3.45 -19.30
CA GLY A 95 -18.00 -4.19 -20.54
C GLY A 95 -16.74 -5.05 -20.60
N GLN A 96 -16.00 -5.18 -19.48
CA GLN A 96 -14.79 -6.00 -19.37
C GLN A 96 -15.03 -7.23 -18.48
N ASP A 97 -14.37 -8.34 -18.79
CA ASP A 97 -14.37 -9.53 -17.93
C ASP A 97 -13.39 -9.32 -16.75
N VAL A 98 -13.91 -8.71 -15.69
CA VAL A 98 -13.17 -8.33 -14.48
C VAL A 98 -13.85 -8.92 -13.26
N GLN A 99 -13.23 -9.93 -12.67
CA GLN A 99 -13.66 -10.53 -11.41
C GLN A 99 -12.74 -10.09 -10.28
N VAL A 100 -13.30 -9.38 -9.30
CA VAL A 100 -12.60 -8.94 -8.08
C VAL A 100 -13.52 -9.08 -6.87
N PRO A 101 -13.01 -9.46 -5.69
CA PRO A 101 -13.84 -9.65 -4.52
C PRO A 101 -14.43 -8.32 -4.03
N ALA A 102 -15.63 -8.39 -3.45
CA ALA A 102 -16.23 -7.22 -2.78
C ALA A 102 -15.42 -6.78 -1.55
N ALA A 103 -14.89 -7.76 -0.79
CA ALA A 103 -14.02 -7.54 0.37
C ALA A 103 -12.59 -7.25 -0.10
N ARG A 104 -12.34 -6.02 -0.53
CA ARG A 104 -11.03 -5.54 -0.93
C ARG A 104 -10.64 -4.25 -0.20
N ALA A 105 -9.35 -4.05 0.00
CA ALA A 105 -8.80 -2.85 0.63
C ALA A 105 -7.59 -2.33 -0.14
N VAL A 106 -7.35 -1.02 -0.05
CA VAL A 106 -6.24 -0.34 -0.73
C VAL A 106 -5.43 0.44 0.28
N VAL A 107 -4.11 0.31 0.19
CA VAL A 107 -3.14 1.19 0.85
C VAL A 107 -2.41 1.94 -0.26
N PHE A 108 -2.52 3.26 -0.24
CA PHE A 108 -1.88 4.13 -1.22
C PHE A 108 -0.48 4.53 -0.75
N GLN A 109 0.33 5.06 -1.65
CA GLN A 109 1.64 5.63 -1.37
C GLN A 109 1.56 6.68 -0.24
N ASP A 110 0.60 7.60 -0.32
CA ASP A 110 0.23 8.46 0.80
C ASP A 110 -0.79 7.74 1.68
N ALA A 111 -0.62 7.78 2.99
CA ALA A 111 -1.50 7.11 3.96
C ALA A 111 -2.96 7.59 3.92
N ARG A 112 -3.21 8.77 3.37
CA ARG A 112 -4.54 9.40 3.19
C ARG A 112 -5.39 9.31 4.47
N LEU A 113 -4.77 9.64 5.61
CA LEU A 113 -5.49 9.71 6.87
C LEU A 113 -6.30 11.01 6.92
N LEU A 114 -7.47 10.95 7.55
CA LEU A 114 -8.31 12.12 7.78
C LEU A 114 -7.71 12.94 8.93
N PRO A 115 -7.14 14.12 8.69
CA PRO A 115 -6.38 14.87 9.70
C PRO A 115 -7.25 15.35 10.87
N TRP A 116 -8.57 15.51 10.66
CA TRP A 116 -9.56 15.90 11.68
C TRP A 116 -10.16 14.73 12.45
N LYS A 117 -9.64 13.50 12.24
CA LYS A 117 -10.04 12.30 13.00
C LYS A 117 -8.84 11.73 13.73
N LYS A 118 -9.02 11.32 14.99
CA LYS A 118 -8.02 10.57 15.73
C LYS A 118 -7.65 9.27 15.03
N VAL A 119 -6.49 8.72 15.33
CA VAL A 119 -5.92 7.53 14.69
C VAL A 119 -6.91 6.35 14.72
N TRP A 120 -7.50 6.03 15.89
CA TRP A 120 -8.47 4.94 15.95
C TRP A 120 -9.71 5.17 15.08
N ARG A 121 -10.17 6.43 14.93
CA ARG A 121 -11.29 6.75 14.04
C ARG A 121 -10.94 6.65 12.57
N ASN A 122 -9.66 6.83 12.22
CA ASN A 122 -9.17 6.55 10.89
C ASN A 122 -9.20 5.06 10.59
N VAL A 123 -8.72 4.22 11.53
CA VAL A 123 -8.76 2.75 11.40
C VAL A 123 -10.20 2.25 11.33
N ALA A 124 -11.06 2.77 12.18
CA ALA A 124 -12.48 2.39 12.28
C ALA A 124 -13.35 2.85 11.09
N LEU A 125 -12.78 3.57 10.12
CA LEU A 125 -13.54 4.14 9.00
C LEU A 125 -14.23 3.05 8.17
N GLY A 126 -15.57 3.12 8.11
CA GLY A 126 -16.40 2.15 7.39
C GLY A 126 -16.73 0.86 8.15
N LEU A 127 -16.23 0.67 9.38
CA LEU A 127 -16.68 -0.40 10.25
C LEU A 127 -18.13 -0.15 10.70
N ARG A 128 -18.89 -1.23 10.85
CA ARG A 128 -20.27 -1.23 11.35
C ARG A 128 -20.43 -2.28 12.44
N GLY A 129 -21.30 -2.00 13.41
CA GLY A 129 -21.65 -2.94 14.48
C GLY A 129 -20.50 -3.27 15.46
N GLY A 130 -20.86 -3.83 16.62
CA GLY A 130 -19.90 -4.29 17.61
C GLY A 130 -19.08 -3.17 18.27
N ASP A 131 -18.04 -3.57 19.00
CA ASP A 131 -17.10 -2.65 19.63
C ASP A 131 -16.03 -2.17 18.64
N ILE A 132 -16.44 -1.17 17.85
CA ILE A 132 -15.59 -0.58 16.78
C ILE A 132 -14.26 -0.05 17.35
N ARG A 133 -14.27 0.52 18.56
CA ARG A 133 -13.07 1.10 19.18
C ARG A 133 -12.06 0.01 19.54
N ASN A 134 -12.51 -1.10 20.14
CA ASN A 134 -11.62 -2.21 20.47
C ASN A 134 -11.07 -2.89 19.22
N ARG A 135 -11.88 -3.11 18.19
CA ARG A 135 -11.41 -3.63 16.90
C ARG A 135 -10.31 -2.73 16.28
N ALA A 136 -10.51 -1.41 16.32
CA ALA A 136 -9.49 -0.47 15.84
C ALA A 136 -8.24 -0.49 16.72
N GLN A 137 -8.37 -0.67 18.02
CA GLN A 137 -7.25 -0.79 18.95
C GLN A 137 -6.45 -2.07 18.70
N ASP A 138 -7.10 -3.19 18.46
CA ASP A 138 -6.46 -4.47 18.17
C ASP A 138 -5.69 -4.39 16.85
N ALA A 139 -6.30 -3.85 15.78
CA ALA A 139 -5.61 -3.62 14.52
C ALA A 139 -4.40 -2.66 14.66
N LEU A 140 -4.48 -1.65 15.55
CA LEU A 140 -3.34 -0.78 15.83
C LEU A 140 -2.25 -1.50 16.63
N ARG A 141 -2.60 -2.45 17.50
CA ARG A 141 -1.60 -3.29 18.19
C ARG A 141 -0.86 -4.20 17.21
N GLU A 142 -1.54 -4.80 16.24
CA GLU A 142 -0.94 -5.63 15.20
C GLU A 142 0.15 -4.88 14.41
N VAL A 143 -0.04 -3.58 14.17
CA VAL A 143 0.96 -2.73 13.50
C VAL A 143 1.92 -2.02 14.47
N GLY A 144 1.92 -2.39 15.76
CA GLY A 144 2.81 -1.82 16.78
C GLY A 144 2.46 -0.39 17.21
N LEU A 145 1.20 0.07 16.99
CA LEU A 145 0.75 1.44 17.27
C LEU A 145 -0.38 1.51 18.31
N GLY A 146 -0.54 0.50 19.16
CA GLY A 146 -1.56 0.51 20.21
C GLY A 146 -1.48 1.73 21.16
N HIS A 147 -0.28 2.27 21.38
CA HIS A 147 -0.01 3.47 22.18
C HIS A 147 -0.43 4.79 21.47
N ARG A 148 -0.68 4.76 20.16
CA ARG A 148 -1.08 5.92 19.35
C ARG A 148 -2.58 6.03 19.11
N LEU A 149 -3.40 5.25 19.80
CA LEU A 149 -4.85 5.16 19.60
C LEU A 149 -5.55 6.52 19.53
N ASP A 150 -5.26 7.40 20.48
CA ASP A 150 -5.88 8.72 20.59
C ASP A 150 -5.04 9.86 19.99
N ALA A 151 -3.94 9.55 19.29
CA ALA A 151 -3.12 10.53 18.60
C ALA A 151 -3.85 11.14 17.38
N TRP A 152 -3.31 12.24 16.88
CA TRP A 152 -3.77 12.89 15.64
C TRP A 152 -2.84 12.53 14.49
N PRO A 153 -3.34 12.36 13.26
CA PRO A 153 -2.51 12.01 12.10
C PRO A 153 -1.30 12.92 11.88
N LEU A 154 -1.45 14.22 12.12
CA LEU A 154 -0.37 15.20 11.95
C LEU A 154 0.79 15.03 12.95
N THR A 155 0.62 14.26 14.00
CA THR A 155 1.68 13.96 15.00
C THR A 155 2.41 12.66 14.70
N LEU A 156 2.05 11.96 13.63
CA LEU A 156 2.66 10.70 13.22
C LEU A 156 3.84 10.95 12.28
N SER A 157 4.87 10.11 12.40
CA SER A 157 5.89 9.99 11.34
C SER A 157 5.29 9.37 10.09
N GLY A 158 5.93 9.51 8.93
CA GLY A 158 5.48 8.90 7.67
C GLY A 158 5.29 7.38 7.79
N GLY A 159 6.23 6.69 8.45
CA GLY A 159 6.12 5.25 8.69
C GLY A 159 5.00 4.88 9.68
N GLU A 160 4.73 5.70 10.70
CA GLU A 160 3.57 5.49 11.58
C GLU A 160 2.27 5.70 10.81
N ALA A 161 2.17 6.75 9.99
CA ALA A 161 0.98 7.02 9.19
C ALA A 161 0.69 5.86 8.21
N GLN A 162 1.72 5.31 7.58
CA GLN A 162 1.59 4.16 6.68
C GLN A 162 1.14 2.89 7.42
N ARG A 163 1.64 2.64 8.64
CA ARG A 163 1.16 1.55 9.49
C ARG A 163 -0.31 1.73 9.91
N VAL A 164 -0.75 2.95 10.18
CA VAL A 164 -2.18 3.23 10.43
C VAL A 164 -3.02 2.93 9.19
N ALA A 165 -2.53 3.26 7.98
CA ALA A 165 -3.22 2.94 6.73
C ALA A 165 -3.33 1.42 6.50
N LEU A 166 -2.29 0.64 6.83
CA LEU A 166 -2.34 -0.83 6.83
C LEU A 166 -3.38 -1.36 7.83
N ALA A 167 -3.37 -0.88 9.08
CA ALA A 167 -4.36 -1.27 10.09
C ALA A 167 -5.79 -0.97 9.61
N ARG A 168 -6.02 0.21 9.00
CA ARG A 168 -7.31 0.59 8.41
C ARG A 168 -7.75 -0.35 7.29
N ALA A 169 -6.82 -0.84 6.49
CA ALA A 169 -7.09 -1.78 5.42
C ALA A 169 -7.46 -3.17 5.97
N LEU A 170 -6.67 -3.68 6.91
CA LEU A 170 -6.78 -5.06 7.41
C LEU A 170 -7.90 -5.27 8.43
N VAL A 171 -8.28 -4.26 9.23
CA VAL A 171 -9.40 -4.35 10.20
C VAL A 171 -10.74 -4.73 9.56
N ARG A 172 -10.83 -4.63 8.23
CA ARG A 172 -12.00 -5.00 7.41
C ARG A 172 -11.93 -6.42 6.88
N GLU A 173 -10.87 -7.17 7.21
CA GLU A 173 -10.64 -8.56 6.80
C GLU A 173 -10.80 -8.75 5.28
N PRO A 174 -10.00 -8.04 4.46
CA PRO A 174 -10.15 -8.09 3.02
C PRO A 174 -9.68 -9.43 2.46
N SER A 175 -10.37 -9.94 1.41
CA SER A 175 -9.88 -11.07 0.61
C SER A 175 -8.75 -10.66 -0.33
N LEU A 176 -8.72 -9.37 -0.72
CA LEU A 176 -7.69 -8.77 -1.58
C LEU A 176 -7.16 -7.48 -0.97
N LEU A 177 -5.85 -7.42 -0.75
CA LEU A 177 -5.13 -6.23 -0.32
C LEU A 177 -4.31 -5.67 -1.49
N LEU A 178 -4.59 -4.43 -1.85
CA LEU A 178 -3.90 -3.69 -2.91
C LEU A 178 -2.95 -2.69 -2.26
N LEU A 179 -1.66 -2.74 -2.63
CA LEU A 179 -0.62 -1.87 -2.09
C LEU A 179 -0.03 -1.05 -3.25
N ASP A 180 -0.17 0.27 -3.20
CA ASP A 180 0.34 1.19 -4.23
C ASP A 180 1.60 1.89 -3.70
N GLU A 181 2.78 1.40 -4.13
CA GLU A 181 4.10 1.90 -3.72
C GLU A 181 4.22 2.14 -2.19
N PRO A 182 3.89 1.14 -1.35
CA PRO A 182 3.66 1.35 0.08
C PRO A 182 4.90 1.77 0.87
N PHE A 183 6.09 1.69 0.26
CA PHE A 183 7.37 1.93 0.93
C PHE A 183 8.17 3.10 0.32
N ALA A 184 7.67 3.74 -0.75
CA ALA A 184 8.42 4.74 -1.52
C ALA A 184 8.86 5.97 -0.69
N ALA A 185 8.07 6.37 0.30
CA ALA A 185 8.34 7.54 1.15
C ALA A 185 9.15 7.21 2.41
N LEU A 186 9.66 5.98 2.57
CA LEU A 186 10.33 5.52 3.79
C LEU A 186 11.86 5.51 3.63
N ASP A 187 12.56 5.84 4.71
CA ASP A 187 14.00 5.61 4.80
C ASP A 187 14.33 4.10 4.80
N ALA A 188 15.57 3.75 4.50
CA ALA A 188 16.00 2.37 4.29
C ALA A 188 15.71 1.45 5.50
N LEU A 189 15.96 1.93 6.73
CA LEU A 189 15.75 1.11 7.94
C LEU A 189 14.26 0.92 8.24
N THR A 190 13.47 1.98 8.10
CA THR A 190 12.02 1.93 8.26
C THR A 190 11.39 1.03 7.19
N ARG A 191 11.90 1.07 5.95
CA ARG A 191 11.47 0.21 4.85
C ARG A 191 11.66 -1.27 5.18
N LEU A 192 12.82 -1.69 5.65
CA LEU A 192 13.07 -3.09 6.04
C LEU A 192 12.10 -3.55 7.14
N ARG A 193 11.88 -2.73 8.17
CA ARG A 193 10.91 -3.04 9.23
C ARG A 193 9.48 -3.15 8.70
N MET A 194 9.13 -2.34 7.70
CA MET A 194 7.81 -2.41 7.06
C MET A 194 7.65 -3.65 6.19
N HIS A 195 8.71 -4.14 5.53
CA HIS A 195 8.68 -5.42 4.80
C HIS A 195 8.34 -6.57 5.75
N ASP A 196 9.04 -6.66 6.89
CA ASP A 196 8.77 -7.69 7.90
C ASP A 196 7.34 -7.58 8.45
N LEU A 197 6.87 -6.36 8.73
CA LEU A 197 5.52 -6.13 9.21
C LEU A 197 4.48 -6.60 8.19
N VAL A 198 4.62 -6.19 6.92
CA VAL A 198 3.69 -6.57 5.84
C VAL A 198 3.65 -8.09 5.67
N LEU A 199 4.80 -8.79 5.70
CA LEU A 199 4.86 -10.24 5.62
C LEU A 199 4.19 -10.93 6.81
N ASN A 200 4.37 -10.40 8.02
CA ASN A 200 3.73 -10.96 9.22
C ASN A 200 2.21 -10.77 9.17
N LEU A 201 1.74 -9.60 8.78
CA LEU A 201 0.31 -9.32 8.60
C LEU A 201 -0.29 -10.19 7.48
N TRP A 202 0.38 -10.33 6.34
CA TRP A 202 -0.07 -11.18 5.25
C TRP A 202 -0.21 -12.65 5.68
N ARG A 203 0.77 -13.18 6.44
CA ARG A 203 0.69 -14.56 6.99
C ARG A 203 -0.47 -14.74 7.97
N ALA A 204 -0.74 -13.73 8.80
CA ALA A 204 -1.83 -13.76 9.77
C ALA A 204 -3.21 -13.70 9.12
N HIS A 205 -3.39 -12.77 8.17
CA HIS A 205 -4.68 -12.51 7.52
C HIS A 205 -4.96 -13.40 6.30
N ARG A 206 -3.91 -14.00 5.69
CA ARG A 206 -4.02 -14.90 4.52
C ARG A 206 -4.80 -14.32 3.34
N CYS A 207 -4.86 -13.01 3.20
CA CYS A 207 -5.47 -12.37 2.05
C CYS A 207 -4.56 -12.47 0.82
N ALA A 208 -5.14 -12.43 -0.38
CA ALA A 208 -4.38 -12.21 -1.59
C ALA A 208 -3.81 -10.79 -1.59
N VAL A 209 -2.59 -10.60 -2.09
CA VAL A 209 -1.92 -9.29 -2.15
C VAL A 209 -1.49 -8.99 -3.58
N LEU A 210 -1.82 -7.80 -4.07
CA LEU A 210 -1.18 -7.21 -5.24
C LEU A 210 -0.44 -5.94 -4.81
N MET A 211 0.88 -5.97 -4.88
CA MET A 211 1.75 -4.85 -4.58
C MET A 211 2.29 -4.24 -5.86
N VAL A 212 2.03 -2.98 -6.07
CA VAL A 212 2.64 -2.18 -7.13
C VAL A 212 3.91 -1.55 -6.57
N THR A 213 5.03 -1.73 -7.26
CA THR A 213 6.30 -1.09 -6.94
C THR A 213 7.15 -0.89 -8.20
N HIS A 214 8.10 0.01 -8.14
CA HIS A 214 9.16 0.14 -9.15
C HIS A 214 10.50 -0.42 -8.63
N ASP A 215 10.55 -0.87 -7.38
CA ASP A 215 11.73 -1.42 -6.73
C ASP A 215 11.77 -2.96 -6.89
N VAL A 216 12.79 -3.44 -7.61
CA VAL A 216 13.01 -4.87 -7.86
C VAL A 216 13.33 -5.62 -6.57
N ASP A 217 14.02 -4.97 -5.63
CA ASP A 217 14.42 -5.59 -4.36
C ASP A 217 13.21 -5.83 -3.47
N GLU A 218 12.26 -4.89 -3.43
CA GLU A 218 10.99 -5.05 -2.73
C GLU A 218 10.19 -6.22 -3.32
N ALA A 219 10.06 -6.27 -4.65
CA ALA A 219 9.33 -7.32 -5.34
C ALA A 219 9.93 -8.70 -5.06
N VAL A 220 11.26 -8.83 -5.18
CA VAL A 220 11.97 -10.09 -4.93
C VAL A 220 11.90 -10.51 -3.47
N ALA A 221 11.98 -9.56 -2.53
CA ALA A 221 11.92 -9.88 -1.09
C ALA A 221 10.55 -10.39 -0.66
N LEU A 222 9.47 -9.82 -1.19
CA LEU A 222 8.11 -10.00 -0.65
C LEU A 222 7.24 -10.97 -1.46
N ALA A 223 7.29 -10.93 -2.80
CA ALA A 223 6.32 -11.61 -3.65
C ALA A 223 6.58 -13.12 -3.81
N ASP A 224 5.52 -13.88 -4.07
CA ASP A 224 5.59 -15.26 -4.56
C ASP A 224 5.70 -15.29 -6.08
N ARG A 225 5.11 -14.26 -6.72
CA ARG A 225 5.12 -14.08 -8.17
C ARG A 225 5.31 -12.61 -8.52
N ILE A 226 6.14 -12.36 -9.52
CA ILE A 226 6.43 -11.03 -10.03
C ILE A 226 5.91 -10.94 -11.46
N LEU A 227 5.17 -9.88 -11.72
CA LEU A 227 4.70 -9.52 -13.06
C LEU A 227 5.40 -8.22 -13.47
N VAL A 228 5.89 -8.15 -14.69
CA VAL A 228 6.46 -6.91 -15.25
C VAL A 228 5.47 -6.35 -16.25
N LEU A 229 4.95 -5.16 -15.98
CA LEU A 229 4.05 -4.43 -16.87
C LEU A 229 4.87 -3.43 -17.69
N ASP A 230 4.83 -3.59 -19.01
CA ASP A 230 5.46 -2.67 -19.95
C ASP A 230 4.53 -2.41 -21.14
N GLY A 231 4.43 -1.16 -21.59
CA GLY A 231 3.54 -0.78 -22.68
C GLY A 231 2.09 -1.22 -22.54
N GLY A 232 1.57 -1.31 -21.29
CA GLY A 232 0.19 -1.74 -21.01
C GLY A 232 -0.06 -3.24 -21.08
N ARG A 233 1.00 -4.07 -21.20
CA ARG A 233 0.93 -5.54 -21.31
C ARG A 233 1.85 -6.20 -20.27
N ILE A 234 1.58 -7.45 -19.90
CA ILE A 234 2.53 -8.25 -19.11
C ILE A 234 3.68 -8.67 -20.02
N ALA A 235 4.85 -8.05 -19.80
CA ALA A 235 6.07 -8.35 -20.56
C ALA A 235 6.81 -9.57 -20.01
N ALA A 236 6.68 -9.84 -18.70
CA ALA A 236 7.27 -11.02 -18.07
C ALA A 236 6.50 -11.43 -16.82
N GLU A 237 6.56 -12.72 -16.53
CA GLU A 237 6.05 -13.33 -15.29
C GLU A 237 7.13 -14.24 -14.70
N GLU A 238 7.44 -14.05 -13.42
CA GLU A 238 8.45 -14.83 -12.69
C GLU A 238 7.88 -15.35 -11.37
N ARG A 239 7.95 -16.66 -11.15
CA ARG A 239 7.59 -17.30 -9.88
C ARG A 239 8.84 -17.51 -9.01
N ILE A 240 8.78 -17.09 -7.76
CA ILE A 240 9.89 -17.23 -6.83
C ILE A 240 9.66 -18.43 -5.93
N THR A 241 10.38 -19.50 -6.20
CA THR A 241 10.34 -20.73 -5.39
C THR A 241 11.31 -20.71 -4.20
N ILE A 242 12.23 -19.74 -4.17
CA ILE A 242 13.22 -19.57 -3.11
C ILE A 242 12.53 -19.08 -1.83
N PRO A 243 12.72 -19.75 -0.68
CA PRO A 243 12.16 -19.29 0.59
C PRO A 243 12.61 -17.85 0.93
N ARG A 244 11.72 -17.03 1.46
CA ARG A 244 11.99 -15.59 1.72
C ARG A 244 13.25 -15.34 2.54
N GLY A 245 13.56 -16.18 3.54
CA GLY A 245 14.75 -16.04 4.37
C GLY A 245 16.09 -16.28 3.64
N GLN A 246 16.06 -16.84 2.41
CA GLN A 246 17.26 -17.12 1.60
C GLN A 246 17.37 -16.24 0.36
N ARG A 247 16.41 -15.34 0.15
CA ARG A 247 16.31 -14.56 -1.10
C ARG A 247 17.43 -13.53 -1.25
N ALA A 248 17.91 -12.95 -0.16
CA ALA A 248 18.97 -11.92 -0.20
C ALA A 248 20.23 -12.42 -0.95
N GLU A 249 20.58 -13.70 -0.77
CA GLU A 249 21.79 -14.27 -1.36
C GLU A 249 21.54 -14.96 -2.71
N LEU A 250 20.38 -15.61 -2.87
CA LEU A 250 20.11 -16.52 -3.98
C LEU A 250 19.37 -15.90 -5.17
N THR A 251 18.91 -14.65 -5.06
CA THR A 251 18.07 -14.01 -6.08
C THR A 251 18.80 -13.06 -7.02
N GLN A 252 20.12 -12.94 -6.94
CA GLN A 252 20.92 -12.04 -7.81
C GLN A 252 20.67 -12.26 -9.32
N PRO A 253 20.63 -13.49 -9.87
CA PRO A 253 20.32 -13.70 -11.29
C PRO A 253 18.92 -13.21 -11.67
N LEU A 254 17.93 -13.43 -10.79
CA LEU A 254 16.56 -12.96 -11.00
C LEU A 254 16.49 -11.42 -11.00
N ARG A 255 17.18 -10.77 -10.06
CA ARG A 255 17.27 -9.30 -9.99
C ARG A 255 17.86 -8.72 -11.27
N GLN A 256 18.98 -9.28 -11.77
CA GLN A 256 19.60 -8.85 -13.02
C GLN A 256 18.66 -9.03 -14.22
N LYS A 257 17.96 -10.16 -14.30
CA LYS A 257 16.95 -10.41 -15.31
C LYS A 257 15.83 -9.36 -15.29
N LEU A 258 15.25 -9.10 -14.12
CA LEU A 258 14.18 -8.11 -13.97
C LEU A 258 14.66 -6.69 -14.29
N LEU A 259 15.87 -6.31 -13.85
CA LEU A 259 16.48 -5.03 -14.19
C LEU A 259 16.74 -4.91 -15.70
N GLY A 260 17.17 -6.00 -16.34
CA GLY A 260 17.32 -6.05 -17.81
C GLY A 260 15.99 -5.81 -18.55
N ILE A 261 14.90 -6.41 -18.08
CA ILE A 261 13.56 -6.21 -18.67
C ILE A 261 13.10 -4.75 -18.45
N LEU A 262 13.30 -4.21 -17.26
CA LEU A 262 12.91 -2.83 -16.93
C LEU A 262 13.83 -1.78 -17.57
N GLY A 263 15.13 -2.08 -17.75
CA GLY A 263 16.12 -1.19 -18.34
C GLY A 263 16.27 -1.36 -19.86
N GLY A 264 15.73 -2.44 -20.42
CA GLY A 264 16.00 -2.87 -21.80
C GLY A 264 15.26 -2.10 -22.86
N THR A 265 16.10 -1.67 -23.80
CA THR A 265 15.93 -0.98 -25.08
C THR A 265 15.50 0.48 -24.98
N ASP A 266 16.49 1.36 -25.16
CA ASP A 266 16.35 2.73 -25.63
C ASP A 266 15.59 2.76 -26.98
N ALA A 267 14.27 2.66 -26.89
CA ALA A 267 13.37 3.08 -27.95
C ALA A 267 12.60 4.27 -27.38
N ALA A 268 13.06 5.47 -27.75
CA ALA A 268 12.42 6.77 -27.65
C ALA A 268 11.33 6.90 -26.57
N VAL A 269 11.71 7.44 -25.45
CA VAL A 269 10.77 7.95 -24.44
C VAL A 269 10.00 9.09 -25.09
N ASP A 270 8.80 8.81 -25.61
CA ASP A 270 7.84 9.86 -25.95
C ASP A 270 7.40 10.50 -24.62
N GLU A 271 7.94 11.67 -24.32
CA GLU A 271 7.65 12.49 -23.12
C GLU A 271 6.21 13.04 -23.16
N ARG A 272 5.24 12.29 -23.58
CA ARG A 272 3.84 12.63 -23.38
C ARG A 272 3.41 12.20 -22.00
N VAL A 273 3.94 12.89 -21.00
CA VAL A 273 3.37 12.89 -19.64
C VAL A 273 1.91 13.32 -19.75
N ILE A 274 1.00 12.36 -19.68
CA ILE A 274 -0.42 12.64 -19.54
C ILE A 274 -0.57 13.32 -18.18
N ARG A 275 -0.64 14.65 -18.18
CA ARG A 275 -1.07 15.41 -17.03
C ARG A 275 -2.56 15.09 -16.84
N PHE A 276 -2.86 14.31 -15.82
CA PHE A 276 -4.24 14.16 -15.36
C PHE A 276 -4.76 15.56 -15.04
N PRO A 277 -5.97 15.95 -15.51
CA PRO A 277 -6.58 17.18 -15.06
C PRO A 277 -6.67 17.10 -13.54
N GLN A 278 -5.96 17.99 -12.86
CA GLN A 278 -6.15 18.18 -11.43
C GLN A 278 -7.62 18.54 -11.26
N ALA A 279 -8.36 17.72 -10.49
CA ALA A 279 -9.71 18.06 -10.11
C ALA A 279 -9.64 19.45 -9.46
N SER A 280 -10.19 20.44 -10.14
CA SER A 280 -10.29 21.79 -9.62
C SER A 280 -11.24 21.76 -8.44
N TYR A 281 -10.69 21.62 -7.24
CA TYR A 281 -11.44 21.92 -6.04
C TYR A 281 -11.75 23.41 -6.09
N PRO A 282 -13.01 23.83 -5.96
CA PRO A 282 -13.35 25.24 -5.87
C PRO A 282 -12.59 25.81 -4.67
N GLN A 283 -11.74 26.79 -4.92
CA GLN A 283 -11.08 27.55 -3.87
C GLN A 283 -12.17 28.18 -3.01
N ALA A 284 -12.16 27.88 -1.70
CA ALA A 284 -13.04 28.55 -0.75
C ALA A 284 -12.80 30.05 -0.87
N GLY A 285 -13.85 30.77 -1.30
CA GLY A 285 -13.79 32.20 -1.49
C GLY A 285 -13.30 32.89 -0.22
N SER A 286 -12.29 33.70 -0.36
CA SER A 286 -11.84 34.65 0.63
C SER A 286 -12.97 35.65 0.91
N HIS A 287 -13.77 35.41 1.93
CA HIS A 287 -14.66 36.44 2.48
C HIS A 287 -13.78 37.52 3.10
N HIS A 288 -13.60 38.61 2.36
CA HIS A 288 -13.14 39.90 2.88
C HIS A 288 -14.18 40.35 3.90
N ALA A 289 -13.84 40.34 5.17
CA ALA A 289 -14.60 41.02 6.20
C ALA A 289 -14.44 42.53 5.98
N ALA A 290 -15.51 43.17 5.63
CA ALA A 290 -15.58 44.63 5.61
C ALA A 290 -15.50 45.17 7.06
N PRO A 291 -14.81 46.30 7.31
CA PRO A 291 -14.72 46.86 8.64
C PRO A 291 -16.06 47.48 9.03
N LEU A 292 -16.56 47.12 10.23
CA LEU A 292 -17.70 47.77 10.88
C LEU A 292 -17.33 49.21 11.19
N GLN A 293 -17.99 50.16 10.51
CA GLN A 293 -18.02 51.57 10.94
C GLN A 293 -18.90 51.69 12.19
N VAL A 294 -18.29 52.10 13.28
CA VAL A 294 -18.99 52.53 14.50
C VAL A 294 -19.47 53.97 14.21
N ALA A 295 -20.79 54.13 14.04
CA ALA A 295 -21.44 55.46 14.06
C ALA A 295 -21.74 55.77 15.54
N GLY A 296 -21.08 56.83 16.04
CA GLY A 296 -21.45 57.45 17.30
C GLY A 296 -22.60 58.44 17.08
N ALA A 297 -23.56 58.40 17.96
CA ALA A 297 -24.34 59.52 18.51
C ALA A 297 -25.11 59.02 19.75
#